data_c479d0fc149b02b5ca7d0165c1f22144
#
_entry.id   c479d0fc149b02b5ca7d0165c1f22144
#
_cell.length_a   1.000
_cell.length_b   1.000
_cell.length_c   1.000
_cell.angle_alpha   90.00
_cell.angle_beta   90.00
_cell.angle_gamma   90.00
#
_symmetry.space_group_name_H-M   'P 1'
#
loop_
_entity.id
_entity.type
_entity.pdbx_description
1 polymer ?
#
loop_
_entity_poly.entity_id
_entity_poly.type
_entity_poly.pdbx_seq_one_letter_code
_entity_poly.pdbx_strand_id
1 'polypeptide(L)'
;MYTHFSRFLHITSSYSGLTRISRWNKFANCFDLDTPIKSECDRKGKDASLKPDGDSLYAGRSMVEMLGVLAIIGVLSIGAISGYSKAMMKYKLNQHAVAVNMLINNVLSIKDKLQHTSDSISNYSTLLYKMNMLPDGITLIAANTLEEKYFKRTMYVHYNNVKYSLPDGTQAQNDFGGIVFTLQPTAQDKEICRNILFAAKENSANLWQVNTIQNTESGSQNVGQAIKGDSYCTQNTKCLHNMTLNDTDAVCDVCTGIACNISVLYK
;
A
#
# COMPACT_ATOMS: atom_id res chain seq x y z
N MET A 1 44.65 20.77 -2.17
CA MET A 1 45.51 19.79 -1.51
C MET A 1 44.70 19.17 -0.40
N TYR A 2 44.10 18.06 -0.64
CA TYR A 2 43.92 16.84 0.11
C TYR A 2 42.83 15.98 -0.59
N THR A 3 43.32 15.00 -1.29
CA THR A 3 42.63 13.83 -1.83
C THR A 3 42.45 12.81 -0.75
N HIS A 4 41.45 11.95 -0.89
CA HIS A 4 41.28 10.57 -0.40
C HIS A 4 39.82 10.36 0.09
N PHE A 5 39.08 9.29 -0.14
CA PHE A 5 39.39 7.96 -0.68
C PHE A 5 38.04 7.27 -0.99
N SER A 6 37.86 6.85 -2.21
CA SER A 6 36.83 5.89 -2.61
C SER A 6 37.11 4.54 -1.98
N ARG A 7 36.11 3.91 -1.38
CA ARG A 7 36.08 2.45 -1.23
C ARG A 7 34.76 1.89 -1.72
N PHE A 8 34.84 1.35 -2.91
CA PHE A 8 33.92 0.38 -3.47
C PHE A 8 33.97 -0.88 -2.64
N LEU A 9 32.83 -1.34 -2.17
CA LEU A 9 32.65 -2.71 -1.71
C LEU A 9 31.73 -3.42 -2.70
N HIS A 10 32.37 -4.17 -3.62
CA HIS A 10 31.74 -5.21 -4.41
C HIS A 10 31.33 -6.35 -3.46
N ILE A 11 30.04 -6.62 -3.37
CA ILE A 11 29.55 -7.89 -2.84
C ILE A 11 29.00 -8.68 -4.03
N THR A 12 29.85 -9.55 -4.55
CA THR A 12 29.47 -10.63 -5.44
C THR A 12 28.75 -11.70 -4.64
N SER A 13 27.45 -11.86 -4.82
CA SER A 13 26.69 -12.99 -4.33
C SER A 13 26.73 -14.10 -5.37
N SER A 14 27.47 -15.13 -5.06
CA SER A 14 27.54 -16.41 -5.77
C SER A 14 26.21 -17.15 -5.62
N TYR A 15 25.51 -17.36 -6.73
CA TYR A 15 24.47 -18.37 -6.84
C TYR A 15 25.10 -19.72 -7.14
N SER A 16 25.11 -20.62 -6.19
CA SER A 16 25.30 -22.04 -6.44
C SER A 16 23.99 -22.76 -6.14
N GLY A 17 23.50 -23.45 -7.18
CA GLY A 17 22.27 -24.21 -7.17
C GLY A 17 22.29 -25.42 -6.23
N LEU A 18 21.11 -25.95 -6.01
CA LEU A 18 20.83 -27.40 -5.93
C LEU A 18 19.33 -27.62 -5.70
N THR A 19 18.70 -28.12 -6.72
CA THR A 19 17.62 -29.13 -6.78
C THR A 19 17.13 -29.64 -5.42
N ARG A 20 15.85 -29.42 -5.13
CA ARG A 20 14.99 -30.42 -4.47
C ARG A 20 13.55 -30.25 -4.90
N ILE A 21 13.22 -30.96 -5.95
CA ILE A 21 11.87 -31.47 -6.22
C ILE A 21 11.64 -32.58 -5.20
N SER A 22 10.76 -32.39 -4.26
CA SER A 22 9.96 -33.41 -3.59
C SER A 22 9.36 -32.86 -2.30
N ARG A 23 8.12 -32.42 -2.35
CA ARG A 23 7.12 -32.63 -1.30
C ARG A 23 5.85 -31.84 -1.58
N TRP A 24 5.23 -32.15 -2.70
CA TRP A 24 3.81 -31.88 -2.88
C TRP A 24 3.02 -33.11 -2.45
N ASN A 25 2.94 -33.33 -1.14
CA ASN A 25 1.98 -34.30 -0.58
C ASN A 25 1.85 -33.99 0.92
N LYS A 26 1.01 -33.00 1.25
CA LYS A 26 0.35 -32.84 2.55
C LYS A 26 -0.42 -31.51 2.61
N PHE A 27 -1.37 -31.31 1.72
CA PHE A 27 -2.44 -30.35 1.93
C PHE A 27 -3.77 -31.01 1.54
N ALA A 28 -4.14 -31.99 2.32
CA ALA A 28 -5.48 -32.51 2.39
C ALA A 28 -5.72 -32.90 3.85
N ASN A 29 -5.98 -31.91 4.71
CA ASN A 29 -6.63 -32.17 5.98
C ASN A 29 -7.27 -30.90 6.52
N CYS A 30 -8.58 -30.94 6.55
CA CYS A 30 -9.48 -30.28 7.50
C CYS A 30 -9.50 -28.73 7.46
N PHE A 31 -10.41 -28.21 6.65
CA PHE A 31 -11.15 -27.02 6.99
C PHE A 31 -12.06 -27.35 8.18
N ASP A 32 -11.66 -26.98 9.37
CA ASP A 32 -12.52 -26.90 10.53
C ASP A 32 -13.43 -25.67 10.39
N LEU A 33 -14.65 -25.89 9.98
CA LEU A 33 -15.77 -24.99 10.26
C LEU A 33 -16.52 -25.61 11.45
N ASP A 34 -16.52 -24.90 12.55
CA ASP A 34 -17.27 -25.23 13.75
C ASP A 34 -18.75 -25.54 13.45
N THR A 35 -19.08 -26.80 13.34
CA THR A 35 -20.41 -27.35 13.61
C THR A 35 -20.29 -28.78 14.14
N PRO A 36 -21.03 -29.11 15.20
CA PRO A 36 -20.92 -30.44 15.84
C PRO A 36 -21.75 -31.45 15.07
N ILE A 37 -21.14 -32.19 14.15
CA ILE A 37 -21.70 -33.43 13.64
C ILE A 37 -20.70 -34.54 13.94
N LYS A 38 -21.02 -35.30 14.98
CA LYS A 38 -20.44 -36.62 15.24
C LYS A 38 -20.68 -37.52 14.03
N SER A 39 -19.63 -37.91 13.35
CA SER A 39 -19.64 -39.08 12.48
C SER A 39 -18.50 -40.00 12.89
N GLU A 40 -18.84 -40.90 13.52
CA GLU A 40 -18.61 -42.34 13.59
C GLU A 40 -17.67 -42.84 12.47
N CYS A 41 -16.38 -42.86 12.78
CA CYS A 41 -15.37 -43.65 12.08
C CYS A 41 -14.79 -44.66 13.06
N ASP A 42 -15.58 -45.67 13.41
CA ASP A 42 -15.06 -46.89 14.01
C ASP A 42 -16.01 -48.06 13.71
N ARG A 43 -15.66 -48.83 12.71
CA ARG A 43 -16.09 -50.23 12.66
C ARG A 43 -15.05 -51.06 11.95
N LYS A 44 -14.23 -51.69 12.79
CA LYS A 44 -13.36 -52.80 12.45
C LYS A 44 -14.14 -53.91 11.76
N GLY A 45 -13.46 -54.54 10.81
CA GLY A 45 -13.92 -55.62 9.99
C GLY A 45 -14.48 -56.83 10.72
N LYS A 46 -15.36 -57.46 10.04
CA LYS A 46 -15.57 -58.92 10.11
C LYS A 46 -16.03 -59.42 8.75
N ASP A 47 -15.41 -60.47 8.37
CA ASP A 47 -15.61 -61.33 7.22
C ASP A 47 -17.08 -61.45 6.77
N ALA A 48 -17.30 -61.23 5.50
CA ALA A 48 -18.50 -61.71 4.83
C ALA A 48 -18.15 -62.23 3.43
N SER A 49 -18.10 -63.51 3.37
CA SER A 49 -18.37 -64.45 2.27
C SER A 49 -18.79 -63.80 0.96
N LEU A 50 -17.99 -64.03 -0.07
CA LEU A 50 -18.28 -63.79 -1.49
C LEU A 50 -19.57 -64.58 -1.88
N LYS A 51 -20.60 -63.86 -2.25
CA LYS A 51 -21.63 -64.37 -3.20
C LYS A 51 -21.41 -63.63 -4.52
N PRO A 52 -21.22 -64.38 -5.62
CA PRO A 52 -21.18 -63.76 -6.93
C PRO A 52 -22.60 -63.82 -7.51
N ASP A 53 -23.40 -62.79 -7.30
CA ASP A 53 -24.62 -62.58 -8.10
C ASP A 53 -25.11 -61.16 -7.82
N GLY A 54 -25.01 -60.32 -8.82
CA GLY A 54 -25.56 -58.99 -8.79
C GLY A 54 -24.80 -58.07 -9.73
N ASP A 55 -25.27 -57.98 -10.97
CA ASP A 55 -24.90 -56.93 -11.91
C ASP A 55 -24.86 -55.59 -11.20
N SER A 56 -23.73 -55.25 -10.64
CA SER A 56 -23.46 -53.83 -10.31
C SER A 56 -23.30 -53.10 -11.63
N LEU A 57 -24.41 -52.55 -12.09
CA LEU A 57 -24.44 -51.44 -13.03
C LEU A 57 -23.59 -50.32 -12.43
N TYR A 58 -22.29 -50.49 -12.41
CA TYR A 58 -21.39 -49.35 -12.51
C TYR A 58 -21.65 -48.78 -13.91
N ALA A 59 -22.73 -48.01 -14.02
CA ALA A 59 -22.94 -47.14 -15.15
C ALA A 59 -21.70 -46.26 -15.19
N GLY A 60 -20.71 -46.67 -15.97
CA GLY A 60 -19.51 -45.92 -16.23
C GLY A 60 -19.99 -44.53 -16.68
N ARG A 61 -19.87 -43.56 -15.82
CA ARG A 61 -20.13 -42.18 -16.22
C ARG A 61 -19.41 -41.94 -17.54
N SER A 62 -20.20 -41.64 -18.58
CA SER A 62 -19.67 -41.44 -19.91
C SER A 62 -18.47 -40.47 -19.83
N MET A 63 -17.36 -40.80 -20.49
CA MET A 63 -16.22 -39.93 -20.59
C MET A 63 -16.64 -38.47 -20.96
N VAL A 64 -17.70 -38.33 -21.74
CA VAL A 64 -18.29 -37.07 -22.16
C VAL A 64 -18.92 -36.32 -20.99
N GLU A 65 -19.57 -37.00 -20.05
CA GLU A 65 -20.12 -36.36 -18.83
C GLU A 65 -19.00 -35.83 -17.92
N MET A 66 -17.94 -36.61 -17.75
CA MET A 66 -16.76 -36.17 -16.98
C MET A 66 -16.10 -34.96 -17.61
N LEU A 67 -15.93 -34.97 -18.92
CA LEU A 67 -15.36 -33.80 -19.65
C LEU A 67 -16.27 -32.57 -19.55
N GLY A 68 -17.60 -32.76 -19.63
CA GLY A 68 -18.57 -31.69 -19.45
C GLY A 68 -18.49 -31.03 -18.07
N VAL A 69 -18.42 -31.83 -17.01
CA VAL A 69 -18.29 -31.34 -15.63
C VAL A 69 -16.96 -30.59 -15.44
N LEU A 70 -15.85 -31.14 -15.94
CA LEU A 70 -14.54 -30.48 -15.86
C LEU A 70 -14.51 -29.15 -16.61
N ALA A 71 -15.17 -29.06 -17.78
CA ALA A 71 -15.28 -27.83 -18.53
C ALA A 71 -16.05 -26.75 -17.74
N ILE A 72 -17.19 -27.12 -17.12
CA ILE A 72 -17.96 -26.17 -16.31
C ILE A 72 -17.17 -25.73 -15.08
N ILE A 73 -16.51 -26.65 -14.36
CA ILE A 73 -15.65 -26.28 -13.21
C ILE A 73 -14.53 -25.37 -13.64
N GLY A 74 -13.90 -25.63 -14.79
CA GLY A 74 -12.83 -24.79 -15.35
C GLY A 74 -13.29 -23.36 -15.58
N VAL A 75 -14.42 -23.15 -16.24
CA VAL A 75 -14.97 -21.81 -16.49
C VAL A 75 -15.35 -21.09 -15.21
N LEU A 76 -16.02 -21.78 -14.27
CA LEU A 76 -16.42 -21.21 -12.98
C LEU A 76 -15.18 -20.83 -12.14
N SER A 77 -14.13 -21.65 -12.17
CA SER A 77 -12.88 -21.38 -11.42
C SER A 77 -12.20 -20.12 -11.92
N ILE A 78 -12.10 -19.92 -13.23
CA ILE A 78 -11.50 -18.70 -13.82
C ILE A 78 -12.30 -17.46 -13.41
N GLY A 79 -13.63 -17.53 -13.49
CA GLY A 79 -14.50 -16.42 -13.08
C GLY A 79 -14.39 -16.10 -11.59
N ALA A 80 -14.34 -17.12 -10.74
CA ALA A 80 -14.20 -16.95 -9.29
C ALA A 80 -12.86 -16.31 -8.91
N ILE A 81 -11.75 -16.74 -9.50
CA ILE A 81 -10.41 -16.18 -9.23
C ILE A 81 -10.34 -14.69 -9.64
N SER A 82 -10.87 -14.37 -10.83
CA SER A 82 -10.90 -12.97 -11.29
C SER A 82 -11.73 -12.07 -10.37
N GLY A 83 -12.91 -12.53 -9.96
CA GLY A 83 -13.79 -11.82 -9.03
C GLY A 83 -13.13 -11.62 -7.66
N TYR A 84 -12.52 -12.68 -7.12
CA TYR A 84 -11.79 -12.63 -5.85
C TYR A 84 -10.63 -11.63 -5.87
N SER A 85 -9.82 -11.62 -6.94
CA SER A 85 -8.69 -10.69 -7.07
C SER A 85 -9.14 -9.23 -7.04
N LYS A 86 -10.25 -8.90 -7.74
CA LYS A 86 -10.82 -7.55 -7.72
C LYS A 86 -11.38 -7.16 -6.35
N ALA A 87 -12.06 -8.07 -5.68
CA ALA A 87 -12.60 -7.86 -4.34
C ALA A 87 -11.47 -7.63 -3.32
N MET A 88 -10.41 -8.44 -3.39
CA MET A 88 -9.23 -8.30 -2.53
C MET A 88 -8.50 -6.98 -2.76
N MET A 89 -8.37 -6.53 -4.01
CA MET A 89 -7.78 -5.24 -4.32
C MET A 89 -8.59 -4.10 -3.69
N LYS A 90 -9.92 -4.09 -3.86
CA LYS A 90 -10.80 -3.09 -3.24
C LYS A 90 -10.72 -3.11 -1.71
N TYR A 91 -10.67 -4.28 -1.11
CA TYR A 91 -10.48 -4.43 0.33
C TYR A 91 -9.16 -3.77 0.80
N LYS A 92 -8.04 -4.10 0.13
CA LYS A 92 -6.74 -3.50 0.44
C LYS A 92 -6.74 -1.98 0.28
N LEU A 93 -7.34 -1.45 -0.79
CA LEU A 93 -7.45 0.00 -1.00
C LEU A 93 -8.27 0.68 0.09
N ASN A 94 -9.36 0.06 0.54
CA ASN A 94 -10.15 0.60 1.64
C ASN A 94 -9.38 0.61 2.95
N GLN A 95 -8.66 -0.46 3.28
CA GLN A 95 -7.82 -0.52 4.48
C GLN A 95 -6.68 0.51 4.43
N HIS A 96 -6.06 0.69 3.26
CA HIS A 96 -5.06 1.73 3.04
C HIS A 96 -5.65 3.13 3.28
N ALA A 97 -6.83 3.42 2.70
CA ALA A 97 -7.48 4.72 2.87
C ALA A 97 -7.78 5.02 4.35
N VAL A 98 -8.26 4.04 5.10
CA VAL A 98 -8.50 4.17 6.54
C VAL A 98 -7.20 4.46 7.29
N ALA A 99 -6.13 3.69 7.02
CA ALA A 99 -4.84 3.87 7.69
C ALA A 99 -4.23 5.25 7.39
N VAL A 100 -4.30 5.71 6.13
CA VAL A 100 -3.80 7.04 5.72
C VAL A 100 -4.60 8.16 6.39
N ASN A 101 -5.93 8.07 6.39
CA ASN A 101 -6.78 9.09 7.03
C ASN A 101 -6.50 9.16 8.53
N MET A 102 -6.37 8.03 9.21
CA MET A 102 -5.99 7.99 10.63
C MET A 102 -4.60 8.58 10.87
N LEU A 103 -3.62 8.29 10.00
CA LEU A 103 -2.28 8.88 10.11
C LEU A 103 -2.32 10.40 9.97
N ILE A 104 -3.04 10.93 8.97
CA ILE A 104 -3.21 12.37 8.78
C ILE A 104 -3.82 13.00 10.03
N ASN A 105 -4.92 12.43 10.55
CA ASN A 105 -5.58 12.94 11.75
C ASN A 105 -4.66 12.90 12.98
N ASN A 106 -3.92 11.82 13.17
CA ASN A 106 -2.98 11.69 14.30
C ASN A 106 -1.87 12.74 14.22
N VAL A 107 -1.29 12.97 13.03
CA VAL A 107 -0.26 14.00 12.82
C VAL A 107 -0.85 15.40 13.07
N LEU A 108 -2.03 15.69 12.52
CA LEU A 108 -2.70 16.98 12.71
C LEU A 108 -3.04 17.25 14.18
N SER A 109 -3.37 16.23 14.97
CA SER A 109 -3.67 16.37 16.40
C SER A 109 -2.48 16.82 17.24
N ILE A 110 -1.26 16.61 16.75
CA ILE A 110 -0.02 16.97 17.46
C ILE A 110 0.83 17.98 16.68
N LYS A 111 0.34 18.52 15.55
CA LYS A 111 1.11 19.38 14.66
C LYS A 111 1.80 20.56 15.39
N ASP A 112 1.10 21.20 16.32
CA ASP A 112 1.62 22.33 17.09
C ASP A 112 2.77 21.94 18.05
N LYS A 113 2.90 20.65 18.37
CA LYS A 113 3.97 20.08 19.20
C LYS A 113 5.15 19.59 18.38
N LEU A 114 5.01 19.47 17.06
CA LEU A 114 6.05 19.01 16.14
C LEU A 114 6.94 20.14 15.64
N GLN A 115 6.68 21.39 16.06
CA GLN A 115 7.49 22.53 15.67
C GLN A 115 8.94 22.38 16.14
N HIS A 116 9.85 22.67 15.24
CA HIS A 116 11.28 22.52 15.46
C HIS A 116 11.96 23.87 15.68
N THR A 117 12.88 23.92 16.62
CA THR A 117 13.61 25.15 16.98
C THR A 117 14.86 25.41 16.15
N SER A 118 15.30 24.46 15.32
CA SER A 118 16.48 24.58 14.46
C SER A 118 16.11 24.78 12.99
N ASP A 119 16.94 25.49 12.26
CA ASP A 119 16.80 25.77 10.82
C ASP A 119 17.11 24.51 9.99
N SER A 120 16.34 23.44 10.18
CA SER A 120 16.56 22.16 9.52
C SER A 120 15.26 21.39 9.29
N ILE A 121 15.32 20.39 8.43
CA ILE A 121 14.24 19.43 8.24
C ILE A 121 14.36 18.36 9.33
N SER A 122 13.31 18.16 10.10
CA SER A 122 13.22 17.12 11.12
C SER A 122 12.23 16.02 10.70
N ASN A 123 12.61 14.79 10.92
CA ASN A 123 11.75 13.64 10.63
C ASN A 123 11.13 13.08 11.91
N TYR A 124 9.81 13.01 11.95
CA TYR A 124 9.04 12.64 13.14
C TYR A 124 8.45 11.23 13.08
N SER A 125 8.75 10.44 12.05
CA SER A 125 8.22 9.08 11.92
C SER A 125 8.55 8.19 13.14
N THR A 126 9.79 8.25 13.62
CA THR A 126 10.22 7.53 14.83
C THR A 126 9.53 8.04 16.10
N LEU A 127 9.25 9.35 16.19
CA LEU A 127 8.54 9.93 17.31
C LEU A 127 7.09 9.41 17.37
N LEU A 128 6.39 9.42 16.25
CA LEU A 128 5.02 8.88 16.15
C LEU A 128 4.95 7.42 16.56
N TYR A 129 5.93 6.62 16.16
CA TYR A 129 6.05 5.23 16.59
C TYR A 129 6.20 5.10 18.12
N LYS A 130 7.11 5.87 18.71
CA LYS A 130 7.35 5.86 20.18
C LYS A 130 6.15 6.35 20.97
N MET A 131 5.35 7.26 20.41
CA MET A 131 4.12 7.77 21.01
C MET A 131 2.91 6.84 20.79
N ASN A 132 3.10 5.70 20.11
CA ASN A 132 2.02 4.77 19.74
C ASN A 132 0.89 5.45 18.94
N MET A 133 1.25 6.37 18.04
CA MET A 133 0.32 7.13 17.22
C MET A 133 0.25 6.62 15.76
N LEU A 134 0.93 5.52 15.45
CA LEU A 134 0.79 4.88 14.16
C LEU A 134 -0.50 4.07 14.11
N PRO A 135 -1.33 4.24 13.07
CA PRO A 135 -2.52 3.43 12.89
C PRO A 135 -2.18 1.99 12.52
N ASP A 136 -3.15 1.10 12.73
CA ASP A 136 -3.03 -0.29 12.27
C ASP A 136 -2.76 -0.35 10.77
N GLY A 137 -1.74 -1.12 10.40
CA GLY A 137 -1.33 -1.24 9.00
C GLY A 137 -0.18 -0.32 8.59
N ILE A 138 0.31 0.55 9.47
CA ILE A 138 1.53 1.35 9.26
C ILE A 138 2.56 0.98 10.32
N THR A 139 3.77 0.65 9.89
CA THR A 139 4.87 0.22 10.78
C THR A 139 6.14 1.00 10.49
N LEU A 140 6.98 1.16 11.52
CA LEU A 140 8.33 1.71 11.37
C LEU A 140 9.27 0.59 10.90
N ILE A 141 9.85 0.74 9.71
CA ILE A 141 10.77 -0.27 9.12
C ILE A 141 12.24 0.12 9.21
N ALA A 142 12.53 1.42 9.28
CA ALA A 142 13.87 1.96 9.46
C ALA A 142 13.80 3.28 10.24
N ALA A 143 14.95 3.80 10.67
CA ALA A 143 14.99 5.12 11.26
C ALA A 143 14.28 6.11 10.32
N ASN A 144 13.21 6.70 10.81
CA ASN A 144 12.43 7.71 10.11
C ASN A 144 11.66 7.27 8.84
N THR A 145 11.54 5.97 8.59
CA THR A 145 10.79 5.44 7.45
C THR A 145 9.65 4.55 7.93
N LEU A 146 8.44 4.89 7.53
CA LEU A 146 7.23 4.11 7.74
C LEU A 146 6.91 3.29 6.51
N GLU A 147 6.29 2.14 6.68
CA GLU A 147 5.78 1.31 5.59
C GLU A 147 4.32 0.95 5.86
N GLU A 148 3.51 1.07 4.83
CA GLU A 148 2.15 0.59 4.82
C GLU A 148 2.13 -0.89 4.39
N LYS A 149 1.41 -1.75 5.14
CA LYS A 149 1.51 -3.22 5.01
C LYS A 149 0.82 -3.81 3.79
N TYR A 150 -0.22 -3.13 3.24
CA TYR A 150 -1.06 -3.70 2.19
C TYR A 150 -0.42 -3.63 0.80
N PHE A 151 0.28 -2.52 0.52
CA PHE A 151 0.95 -2.25 -0.75
C PHE A 151 2.46 -2.10 -0.63
N LYS A 152 2.98 -2.16 0.60
CA LYS A 152 4.41 -2.01 0.88
C LYS A 152 4.99 -0.69 0.37
N ARG A 153 4.20 0.38 0.53
CA ARG A 153 4.64 1.72 0.16
C ARG A 153 5.24 2.42 1.36
N THR A 154 6.36 3.09 1.10
CA THR A 154 7.08 3.84 2.13
C THR A 154 6.53 5.25 2.26
N MET A 155 6.62 5.79 3.46
CA MET A 155 6.25 7.15 3.78
C MET A 155 7.08 7.67 4.95
N TYR A 156 7.08 8.98 5.12
CA TYR A 156 7.69 9.61 6.29
C TYR A 156 6.95 10.89 6.67
N VAL A 157 7.05 11.26 7.94
CA VAL A 157 6.49 12.49 8.48
C VAL A 157 7.64 13.43 8.80
N HIS A 158 7.59 14.64 8.27
CA HIS A 158 8.63 15.65 8.46
C HIS A 158 8.06 17.00 8.87
N TYR A 159 8.92 17.82 9.41
CA TYR A 159 8.70 19.25 9.61
C TYR A 159 9.89 20.02 9.00
N ASN A 160 9.60 21.04 8.24
CA ASN A 160 10.57 21.88 7.57
C ASN A 160 10.54 23.27 8.18
N ASN A 161 11.66 23.69 8.76
CA ASN A 161 11.84 25.02 9.31
C ASN A 161 13.14 25.60 8.77
N VAL A 162 13.16 25.85 7.46
CA VAL A 162 14.34 26.35 6.76
C VAL A 162 14.19 27.82 6.44
N LYS A 163 15.14 28.61 6.88
CA LYS A 163 15.28 30.03 6.50
C LYS A 163 15.97 30.14 5.14
N TYR A 164 15.47 31.05 4.33
CA TYR A 164 16.06 31.35 3.04
C TYR A 164 16.04 32.87 2.80
N SER A 165 17.05 33.38 2.09
CA SER A 165 17.13 34.79 1.74
C SER A 165 16.34 35.05 0.46
N LEU A 166 15.48 36.05 0.51
CA LEU A 166 14.82 36.59 -0.66
C LEU A 166 15.76 37.53 -1.46
N PRO A 167 15.46 37.79 -2.74
CA PRO A 167 16.28 38.66 -3.57
C PRO A 167 16.43 40.09 -3.03
N ASP A 168 15.49 40.54 -2.20
CA ASP A 168 15.52 41.86 -1.54
C ASP A 168 16.37 41.88 -0.25
N GLY A 169 17.02 40.78 0.10
CA GLY A 169 17.82 40.59 1.30
C GLY A 169 17.02 40.26 2.56
N THR A 170 15.70 40.19 2.49
CA THR A 170 14.88 39.76 3.63
C THR A 170 14.99 38.26 3.85
N GLN A 171 14.79 37.83 5.10
CA GLN A 171 14.72 36.39 5.45
C GLN A 171 13.28 35.93 5.44
N ALA A 172 12.99 34.89 4.62
CA ALA A 172 11.74 34.16 4.70
C ALA A 172 12.00 32.78 5.31
N GLN A 173 10.98 32.16 5.82
CA GLN A 173 11.05 30.88 6.49
C GLN A 173 10.00 29.93 5.93
N ASN A 174 10.43 28.75 5.52
CA ASN A 174 9.51 27.66 5.24
C ASN A 174 9.19 26.95 6.55
N ASP A 175 7.99 27.14 7.01
CA ASP A 175 7.50 26.60 8.27
C ASP A 175 6.25 25.77 7.98
N PHE A 176 6.46 24.46 7.75
CA PHE A 176 5.39 23.53 7.45
C PHE A 176 5.77 22.10 7.81
N GLY A 177 4.78 21.32 8.21
CA GLY A 177 4.91 19.89 8.34
C GLY A 177 4.31 19.16 7.15
N GLY A 178 4.67 17.90 7.00
CA GLY A 178 4.13 17.10 5.92
C GLY A 178 4.27 15.60 6.12
N ILE A 179 3.36 14.88 5.48
CA ILE A 179 3.41 13.44 5.30
C ILE A 179 3.74 13.20 3.82
N VAL A 180 4.84 12.52 3.56
CA VAL A 180 5.29 12.21 2.21
C VAL A 180 5.11 10.74 1.94
N PHE A 181 4.37 10.41 0.90
CA PHE A 181 4.11 9.06 0.41
C PHE A 181 4.92 8.82 -0.84
N THR A 182 5.72 7.76 -0.86
CA THR A 182 6.52 7.37 -2.03
C THR A 182 5.75 6.34 -2.86
N LEU A 183 5.46 6.67 -4.10
CA LEU A 183 4.69 5.87 -5.05
C LEU A 183 5.54 5.53 -6.28
N GLN A 184 5.14 4.49 -7.00
CA GLN A 184 5.72 4.10 -8.28
C GLN A 184 4.75 4.44 -9.43
N PRO A 185 5.23 4.60 -10.67
CA PRO A 185 4.37 4.90 -11.83
C PRO A 185 3.59 3.66 -12.30
N THR A 186 2.77 3.08 -11.43
CA THR A 186 1.95 1.91 -11.72
C THR A 186 0.46 2.23 -11.64
N ALA A 187 -0.37 1.47 -12.35
CA ALA A 187 -1.82 1.64 -12.27
C ALA A 187 -2.36 1.44 -10.84
N GLN A 188 -1.74 0.55 -10.07
CA GLN A 188 -2.07 0.33 -8.67
C GLN A 188 -1.76 1.56 -7.82
N ASP A 189 -0.62 2.19 -8.03
CA ASP A 189 -0.19 3.35 -7.26
C ASP A 189 -1.00 4.61 -7.62
N LYS A 190 -1.58 4.68 -8.82
CA LYS A 190 -2.57 5.71 -9.16
C LYS A 190 -3.82 5.64 -8.28
N GLU A 191 -4.33 4.43 -8.00
CA GLU A 191 -5.45 4.25 -7.06
C GLU A 191 -5.06 4.61 -5.63
N ILE A 192 -3.83 4.28 -5.21
CA ILE A 192 -3.28 4.69 -3.92
C ILE A 192 -3.18 6.22 -3.84
N CYS A 193 -2.67 6.86 -4.88
CA CYS A 193 -2.62 8.32 -5.00
C CYS A 193 -4.00 8.96 -4.83
N ARG A 194 -5.02 8.46 -5.53
CA ARG A 194 -6.41 8.94 -5.40
C ARG A 194 -6.90 8.82 -3.96
N ASN A 195 -6.63 7.71 -3.28
CA ASN A 195 -7.02 7.51 -1.88
C ASN A 195 -6.34 8.52 -0.94
N ILE A 196 -5.05 8.82 -1.17
CA ILE A 196 -4.34 9.85 -0.39
C ILE A 196 -4.99 11.22 -0.60
N LEU A 197 -5.33 11.58 -1.84
CA LEU A 197 -6.00 12.84 -2.16
C LEU A 197 -7.39 12.93 -1.53
N PHE A 198 -8.18 11.84 -1.51
CA PHE A 198 -9.47 11.83 -0.84
C PHE A 198 -9.33 11.96 0.68
N ALA A 199 -8.36 11.30 1.31
CA ALA A 199 -8.08 11.48 2.73
C ALA A 199 -7.63 12.92 3.04
N ALA A 200 -6.84 13.54 2.15
CA ALA A 200 -6.47 14.95 2.25
C ALA A 200 -7.69 15.87 2.11
N LYS A 201 -8.63 15.56 1.21
CA LYS A 201 -9.88 16.31 1.04
C LYS A 201 -10.75 16.31 2.31
N GLU A 202 -10.86 15.18 2.99
CA GLU A 202 -11.58 15.06 4.26
C GLU A 202 -10.98 15.95 5.36
N ASN A 203 -9.69 16.23 5.27
CA ASN A 203 -8.93 17.06 6.21
C ASN A 203 -8.61 18.47 5.68
N SER A 204 -9.24 18.90 4.59
CA SER A 204 -8.89 20.09 3.81
C SER A 204 -8.76 21.38 4.61
N ALA A 205 -9.59 21.57 5.66
CA ALA A 205 -9.55 22.74 6.52
C ALA A 205 -8.25 22.90 7.31
N ASN A 206 -7.57 21.80 7.62
CA ASN A 206 -6.35 21.75 8.44
C ASN A 206 -5.08 21.63 7.61
N LEU A 207 -5.20 21.45 6.31
CA LEU A 207 -4.07 21.28 5.41
C LEU A 207 -3.70 22.61 4.74
N TRP A 208 -2.42 22.75 4.44
CA TRP A 208 -1.91 23.86 3.65
C TRP A 208 -2.04 23.56 2.15
N GLN A 209 -1.48 22.44 1.70
CA GLN A 209 -1.56 22.01 0.30
C GLN A 209 -1.19 20.55 0.13
N VAL A 210 -1.54 19.98 -1.02
CA VAL A 210 -0.99 18.74 -1.53
C VAL A 210 -0.22 19.03 -2.80
N ASN A 211 0.98 18.46 -2.94
CA ASN A 211 1.80 18.56 -4.14
C ASN A 211 2.42 17.21 -4.48
N THR A 212 2.74 17.05 -5.76
CA THR A 212 3.43 15.87 -6.30
C THR A 212 4.83 16.25 -6.73
N ILE A 213 5.80 15.50 -6.26
CA ILE A 213 7.21 15.64 -6.61
C ILE A 213 7.62 14.37 -7.36
N GLN A 214 8.07 14.52 -8.59
CA GLN A 214 8.59 13.42 -9.39
C GLN A 214 10.10 13.31 -9.20
N ASN A 215 10.56 12.08 -8.96
CA ASN A 215 11.98 11.77 -8.94
C ASN A 215 12.41 11.28 -10.31
N THR A 216 13.40 11.93 -10.89
CA THR A 216 14.02 11.59 -12.16
C THR A 216 15.51 11.34 -11.94
N GLU A 217 16.20 10.82 -12.95
CA GLU A 217 17.67 10.66 -12.90
C GLU A 217 18.40 12.00 -12.70
N SER A 218 17.79 13.11 -13.13
CA SER A 218 18.34 14.47 -13.02
C SER A 218 18.00 15.16 -11.68
N GLY A 219 17.23 14.51 -10.80
CA GLY A 219 16.82 15.05 -9.49
C GLY A 219 15.31 15.08 -9.29
N SER A 220 14.87 15.78 -8.26
CA SER A 220 13.46 15.88 -7.88
C SER A 220 12.84 17.16 -8.45
N GLN A 221 11.70 17.06 -9.08
CA GLN A 221 10.95 18.17 -9.66
C GLN A 221 9.51 18.17 -9.17
N ASN A 222 9.00 19.36 -8.85
CA ASN A 222 7.56 19.53 -8.63
C ASN A 222 6.83 19.33 -9.97
N VAL A 223 5.89 18.40 -10.00
CA VAL A 223 5.07 18.10 -11.17
C VAL A 223 3.61 18.32 -10.85
N GLY A 224 2.91 18.87 -11.81
CA GLY A 224 1.50 19.21 -11.63
C GLY A 224 1.27 20.48 -10.80
N GLN A 225 -0.01 20.79 -10.62
CA GLN A 225 -0.44 21.95 -9.85
C GLN A 225 -0.69 21.56 -8.39
N ALA A 226 -0.12 22.33 -7.46
CA ALA A 226 -0.43 22.16 -6.05
C ALA A 226 -1.91 22.45 -5.77
N ILE A 227 -2.56 21.55 -5.03
CA ILE A 227 -3.95 21.72 -4.59
C ILE A 227 -3.92 22.29 -3.16
N LYS A 228 -4.58 23.43 -2.97
CA LYS A 228 -4.57 24.12 -1.67
C LYS A 228 -5.63 23.59 -0.72
N GLY A 229 -5.32 23.59 0.57
CA GLY A 229 -6.31 23.42 1.62
C GLY A 229 -7.26 24.62 1.71
N ASP A 230 -8.39 24.42 2.37
CA ASP A 230 -9.50 25.41 2.34
C ASP A 230 -9.11 26.77 2.94
N SER A 231 -8.33 26.76 4.01
CA SER A 231 -7.82 27.99 4.66
C SER A 231 -6.84 28.79 3.81
N TYR A 232 -6.29 28.21 2.75
CA TYR A 232 -5.29 28.80 1.85
C TYR A 232 -5.78 28.87 0.40
N CYS A 233 -7.06 28.69 0.21
CA CYS A 233 -7.72 28.69 -1.08
C CYS A 233 -7.91 30.13 -1.57
N THR A 234 -7.61 30.38 -2.85
CA THR A 234 -7.84 31.65 -3.53
C THR A 234 -8.63 31.40 -4.82
N GLN A 235 -9.22 32.46 -5.42
CA GLN A 235 -10.02 32.35 -6.64
C GLN A 235 -9.25 31.70 -7.83
N ASN A 236 -7.93 31.82 -7.85
CA ASN A 236 -7.08 31.34 -8.94
C ASN A 236 -6.34 30.03 -8.61
N THR A 237 -6.66 29.40 -7.49
CA THR A 237 -6.00 28.13 -7.07
C THR A 237 -6.99 27.00 -7.01
N LYS A 238 -6.53 25.80 -7.34
CA LYS A 238 -7.29 24.57 -7.07
C LYS A 238 -7.33 24.30 -5.59
N CYS A 239 -8.48 23.92 -5.09
CA CYS A 239 -8.75 23.72 -3.66
C CYS A 239 -9.22 22.30 -3.40
N LEU A 240 -8.85 21.75 -2.25
CA LEU A 240 -9.17 20.37 -1.89
C LEU A 240 -10.69 20.14 -1.78
N HIS A 241 -11.44 21.10 -1.21
CA HIS A 241 -12.91 20.94 -1.05
C HIS A 241 -13.65 20.80 -2.38
N ASN A 242 -13.23 21.52 -3.42
CA ASN A 242 -13.86 21.50 -4.74
C ASN A 242 -13.13 20.62 -5.78
N MET A 243 -12.19 19.80 -5.31
CA MET A 243 -11.45 18.86 -6.13
C MET A 243 -12.41 17.82 -6.75
N THR A 244 -12.34 17.68 -8.08
CA THR A 244 -13.09 16.70 -8.87
C THR A 244 -12.26 15.44 -9.12
N LEU A 245 -12.87 14.39 -9.64
CA LEU A 245 -12.15 13.18 -10.08
C LEU A 245 -11.10 13.50 -11.17
N ASN A 246 -11.44 14.43 -12.07
CA ASN A 246 -10.52 14.86 -13.14
C ASN A 246 -9.27 15.54 -12.58
N ASP A 247 -9.45 16.30 -11.49
CA ASP A 247 -8.31 16.94 -10.80
C ASP A 247 -7.44 15.89 -10.09
N THR A 248 -8.04 14.85 -9.52
CA THR A 248 -7.27 13.74 -8.91
C THR A 248 -6.46 12.99 -9.95
N ASP A 249 -7.04 12.73 -11.13
CA ASP A 249 -6.35 12.08 -12.22
C ASP A 249 -5.19 12.95 -12.74
N ALA A 250 -5.40 14.26 -12.91
CA ALA A 250 -4.34 15.18 -13.32
C ALA A 250 -3.15 15.21 -12.33
N VAL A 251 -3.39 15.03 -11.04
CA VAL A 251 -2.32 14.95 -10.02
C VAL A 251 -1.63 13.59 -10.01
N CYS A 252 -2.39 12.51 -10.18
CA CYS A 252 -1.85 11.15 -10.07
C CYS A 252 -1.24 10.63 -11.38
N ASP A 253 -1.65 11.16 -12.54
CA ASP A 253 -1.14 10.74 -13.85
C ASP A 253 0.19 11.40 -14.24
N VAL A 254 0.56 12.50 -13.57
CA VAL A 254 1.87 13.15 -13.81
C VAL A 254 3.07 12.33 -13.31
N CYS A 255 2.80 11.26 -12.57
CA CYS A 255 3.82 10.34 -12.08
C CYS A 255 4.32 9.42 -13.20
N THR A 256 5.30 9.88 -13.97
CA THR A 256 5.88 9.14 -15.10
C THR A 256 7.37 8.80 -14.91
N GLY A 257 8.00 9.32 -13.86
CA GLY A 257 9.42 9.10 -13.54
C GLY A 257 9.70 7.76 -12.84
N ILE A 258 10.85 7.67 -12.20
CA ILE A 258 11.29 6.47 -11.46
C ILE A 258 10.40 6.25 -10.23
N ALA A 259 10.07 7.32 -9.53
CA ALA A 259 9.17 7.34 -8.38
C ALA A 259 8.55 8.72 -8.23
N CYS A 260 7.43 8.80 -7.52
CA CYS A 260 6.79 10.05 -7.14
C CYS A 260 6.58 10.12 -5.64
N ASN A 261 6.70 11.32 -5.13
CA ASN A 261 6.37 11.63 -3.75
C ASN A 261 5.11 12.51 -3.75
N ILE A 262 4.05 12.03 -3.09
CA ILE A 262 2.88 12.86 -2.81
C ILE A 262 3.05 13.39 -1.40
N SER A 263 3.08 14.70 -1.28
CA SER A 263 3.26 15.39 -0.01
C SER A 263 1.96 16.04 0.41
N VAL A 264 1.43 15.62 1.55
CA VAL A 264 0.28 16.23 2.23
C VAL A 264 0.84 17.15 3.30
N LEU A 265 0.73 18.46 3.08
CA LEU A 265 1.41 19.48 3.86
C LEU A 265 0.44 20.26 4.76
N TYR A 266 0.88 20.61 5.98
CA TYR A 266 0.13 21.39 6.97
C TYR A 266 1.01 22.51 7.53
N LYS A 267 0.37 23.56 8.08
CA LYS A 267 1.01 24.67 8.80
C LYS A 267 0.46 24.81 10.20
#